data_e1e960579362296c6d96dc4f49dec685
#
_entry.id   e1e960579362296c6d96dc4f49dec685
#
_cell.length_a   1.000
_cell.length_b   1.000
_cell.length_c   1.000
_cell.angle_alpha   90.00
_cell.angle_beta   90.00
_cell.angle_gamma   90.00
#
_symmetry.space_group_name_H-M   'P 1'
#
loop_
_entity.id
_entity.type
_entity.pdbx_description
1 polymer ?
#
loop_
_entity_poly.entity_id
_entity_poly.type
_entity_poly.pdbx_seq_one_letter_code
_entity_poly.pdbx_strand_id
1 'polypeptide(L)'
;IFDMNTKYKYEEILGECTIAENRDTASFIWDNYYDCEEQINEYDLTLFIPEEEAGKNMYRKYEEIHYQRAYDMEEVKNLLAKAGMEFVAVYDAFTHRPPRAVSERVYIIAREKGKTRQ
;
A
#
# COMPACT_ATOMS: atom_id res chain seq x y z
N ILE A 1 -3.59 10.17 11.85
CA ILE A 1 -3.48 8.70 11.73
C ILE A 1 -3.38 8.34 10.25
N PHE A 2 -2.44 7.50 9.94
CA PHE A 2 -2.37 6.93 8.61
C PHE A 2 -1.95 5.46 8.69
N ASP A 3 -2.21 4.72 7.63
CA ASP A 3 -1.80 3.34 7.53
C ASP A 3 -0.80 3.16 6.40
N MET A 4 -0.04 2.08 6.48
CA MET A 4 0.86 1.71 5.40
C MET A 4 1.09 0.21 5.40
N ASN A 5 1.43 -0.32 4.23
CA ASN A 5 1.89 -1.69 4.10
C ASN A 5 3.30 -1.79 4.66
N THR A 6 3.60 -2.91 5.31
CA THR A 6 4.91 -3.17 5.86
C THR A 6 5.87 -3.71 4.79
N LYS A 7 7.16 -3.69 5.09
CA LYS A 7 8.15 -4.37 4.25
C LYS A 7 7.83 -5.85 4.11
N TYR A 8 7.39 -6.49 5.20
CA TYR A 8 6.99 -7.89 5.17
C TYR A 8 5.90 -8.13 4.12
N LYS A 9 4.91 -7.24 4.04
CA LYS A 9 3.85 -7.34 3.05
C LYS A 9 4.41 -7.39 1.63
N TYR A 10 5.34 -6.50 1.31
CA TYR A 10 5.93 -6.45 -0.02
C TYR A 10 6.87 -7.62 -0.29
N GLU A 11 7.72 -7.97 0.67
CA GLU A 11 8.74 -9.00 0.48
C GLU A 11 8.16 -10.42 0.46
N GLU A 12 7.22 -10.71 1.35
CA GLU A 12 6.76 -12.08 1.58
C GLU A 12 5.37 -12.37 1.02
N ILE A 13 4.54 -11.37 0.88
CA ILE A 13 3.14 -11.57 0.47
C ILE A 13 2.89 -11.12 -0.96
N LEU A 14 3.23 -9.89 -1.30
CA LEU A 14 2.93 -9.31 -2.61
C LEU A 14 4.03 -9.51 -3.65
N GLY A 15 5.30 -9.55 -3.24
CA GLY A 15 6.43 -9.61 -4.15
C GLY A 15 6.28 -10.77 -5.14
N GLU A 16 6.33 -10.46 -6.42
CA GLU A 16 6.17 -11.43 -7.52
C GLU A 16 4.84 -12.19 -7.54
N CYS A 17 3.83 -11.66 -6.84
CA CYS A 17 2.49 -12.24 -6.84
C CYS A 17 1.64 -11.66 -7.96
N THR A 18 0.86 -12.53 -8.58
CA THR A 18 -0.19 -12.13 -9.51
C THR A 18 -1.53 -12.43 -8.88
N ILE A 19 -2.39 -11.43 -8.78
CA ILE A 19 -3.74 -11.57 -8.25
C ILE A 19 -4.71 -11.26 -9.37
N ALA A 20 -5.64 -12.14 -9.63
CA ALA A 20 -6.65 -11.94 -10.65
C ALA A 20 -8.03 -12.23 -10.10
N GLU A 21 -8.99 -11.40 -10.44
CA GLU A 21 -10.38 -11.60 -10.08
C GLU A 21 -11.28 -11.31 -11.27
N ASN A 22 -12.34 -12.08 -11.37
CA ASN A 22 -13.35 -11.93 -12.40
C ASN A 22 -14.69 -11.65 -11.69
N ARG A 23 -15.16 -10.42 -11.79
CA ARG A 23 -16.40 -9.97 -11.17
C ARG A 23 -17.37 -9.49 -12.23
N ASP A 24 -18.67 -9.44 -11.90
CA ASP A 24 -19.72 -9.00 -12.84
C ASP A 24 -19.48 -7.56 -13.31
N THR A 25 -18.96 -6.70 -12.43
CA THR A 25 -18.77 -5.29 -12.74
C THR A 25 -17.43 -4.98 -13.38
N ALA A 26 -16.43 -5.82 -13.17
CA ALA A 26 -15.10 -5.64 -13.72
C ALA A 26 -14.25 -6.87 -13.46
N SER A 27 -13.20 -7.05 -14.24
CA SER A 27 -12.18 -8.05 -14.00
C SER A 27 -10.83 -7.38 -13.96
N PHE A 28 -9.90 -7.92 -13.18
CA PHE A 28 -8.57 -7.33 -13.12
C PHE A 28 -7.48 -8.38 -12.96
N ILE A 29 -6.29 -7.98 -13.39
CA ILE A 29 -5.04 -8.71 -13.15
C ILE A 29 -4.10 -7.72 -12.48
N TRP A 30 -3.59 -8.10 -11.33
CA TRP A 30 -2.71 -7.27 -10.52
C TRP A 30 -1.39 -8.00 -10.33
N ASP A 31 -0.35 -7.56 -11.05
CA ASP A 31 0.99 -8.11 -10.98
C ASP A 31 1.86 -7.26 -10.07
N ASN A 32 2.60 -7.89 -9.19
CA ASN A 32 3.48 -7.22 -8.25
C ASN A 32 4.93 -7.66 -8.47
N TYR A 33 5.83 -6.69 -8.46
CA TYR A 33 7.28 -6.92 -8.59
C TYR A 33 7.99 -6.11 -7.52
N TYR A 34 8.60 -6.77 -6.56
CA TYR A 34 9.30 -6.08 -5.49
C TYR A 34 10.79 -6.12 -5.72
N ASP A 35 11.43 -4.93 -5.75
CA ASP A 35 12.87 -4.78 -5.83
C ASP A 35 13.41 -4.55 -4.43
N CYS A 36 14.09 -5.54 -3.86
CA CYS A 36 14.58 -5.46 -2.49
C CYS A 36 15.78 -4.53 -2.32
N GLU A 37 16.51 -4.22 -3.37
CA GLU A 37 17.63 -3.27 -3.31
C GLU A 37 17.11 -1.84 -3.22
N GLU A 38 16.17 -1.50 -4.08
CA GLU A 38 15.54 -0.17 -4.09
C GLU A 38 14.41 -0.04 -3.08
N GLN A 39 13.92 -1.15 -2.56
CA GLN A 39 12.78 -1.21 -1.64
C GLN A 39 11.52 -0.61 -2.26
N ILE A 40 11.33 -0.88 -3.54
CA ILE A 40 10.19 -0.38 -4.31
C ILE A 40 9.38 -1.56 -4.84
N ASN A 41 8.07 -1.53 -4.62
CA ASN A 41 7.15 -2.47 -5.22
C ASN A 41 6.49 -1.79 -6.41
N GLU A 42 6.68 -2.38 -7.60
CA GLU A 42 5.93 -1.99 -8.79
C GLU A 42 4.70 -2.87 -8.87
N TYR A 43 3.53 -2.28 -9.05
CA TYR A 43 2.40 -3.10 -9.41
C TYR A 43 1.78 -2.60 -10.71
N ASP A 44 1.52 -3.57 -11.57
CA ASP A 44 0.89 -3.36 -12.86
C ASP A 44 -0.55 -3.83 -12.74
N LEU A 45 -1.49 -2.92 -12.88
CA LEU A 45 -2.89 -3.21 -12.77
C LEU A 45 -3.52 -3.16 -14.15
N THR A 46 -4.13 -4.26 -14.56
CA THR A 46 -4.90 -4.35 -15.80
C THR A 46 -6.36 -4.51 -15.43
N LEU A 47 -7.20 -3.58 -15.88
CA LEU A 47 -8.64 -3.59 -15.65
C LEU A 47 -9.37 -3.88 -16.94
N PHE A 48 -10.39 -4.73 -16.86
CA PHE A 48 -11.31 -4.99 -17.96
C PHE A 48 -12.70 -4.60 -17.49
N ILE A 49 -13.27 -3.57 -18.11
CA ILE A 49 -14.58 -3.04 -17.72
C ILE A 49 -15.57 -3.31 -18.85
N PRO A 50 -16.74 -3.90 -18.55
CA PRO A 50 -17.73 -4.17 -19.58
C PRO A 50 -18.14 -2.89 -20.32
N GLU A 51 -18.20 -2.96 -21.63
CA GLU A 51 -18.60 -1.86 -22.49
C GLU A 51 -20.02 -2.14 -22.99
N GLU A 52 -21.02 -1.58 -22.30
CA GLU A 52 -22.42 -1.87 -22.58
C GLU A 52 -22.86 -1.44 -23.98
N GLU A 53 -22.30 -0.33 -24.48
CA GLU A 53 -22.66 0.20 -25.78
C GLU A 53 -22.08 -0.60 -26.95
N ALA A 54 -21.00 -1.35 -26.70
CA ALA A 54 -20.32 -2.12 -27.74
C ALA A 54 -20.88 -3.52 -27.94
N GLY A 55 -21.86 -3.93 -27.09
CA GLY A 55 -22.51 -5.25 -27.18
C GLY A 55 -22.00 -6.22 -26.13
N LYS A 56 -22.54 -7.47 -26.20
CA LYS A 56 -22.20 -8.50 -25.23
C LYS A 56 -20.75 -8.95 -25.35
N ASN A 57 -20.14 -9.22 -24.23
CA ASN A 57 -18.77 -9.75 -24.12
C ASN A 57 -17.70 -8.80 -24.67
N MET A 58 -18.00 -7.53 -24.71
CA MET A 58 -17.04 -6.51 -25.07
C MET A 58 -16.57 -5.80 -23.81
N TYR A 59 -15.26 -5.56 -23.73
CA TYR A 59 -14.63 -4.96 -22.56
C TYR A 59 -13.66 -3.89 -22.98
N ARG A 60 -13.55 -2.84 -22.18
CA ARG A 60 -12.50 -1.84 -22.35
C ARG A 60 -11.38 -2.17 -21.39
N LYS A 61 -10.15 -2.16 -21.89
CA LYS A 61 -8.96 -2.46 -21.12
C LYS A 61 -8.28 -1.18 -20.67
N TYR A 62 -7.94 -1.12 -19.41
CA TYR A 62 -7.16 -0.03 -18.84
C TYR A 62 -5.92 -0.60 -18.17
N GLU A 63 -4.80 0.09 -18.30
CA GLU A 63 -3.55 -0.32 -17.67
C GLU A 63 -3.01 0.81 -16.83
N GLU A 64 -2.57 0.47 -15.62
CA GLU A 64 -1.94 1.42 -14.70
C GLU A 64 -0.70 0.78 -14.10
N ILE A 65 0.37 1.57 -13.96
CA ILE A 65 1.59 1.15 -13.31
C ILE A 65 1.80 2.07 -12.11
N HIS A 66 2.01 1.47 -10.94
CA HIS A 66 2.20 2.19 -9.70
C HIS A 66 3.47 1.72 -9.01
N TYR A 67 4.16 2.66 -8.37
CA TYR A 67 5.36 2.36 -7.60
C TYR A 67 5.12 2.76 -6.16
N GLN A 68 5.41 1.84 -5.25
CA GLN A 68 5.26 2.08 -3.82
C GLN A 68 6.57 1.72 -3.13
N ARG A 69 7.12 2.66 -2.38
CA ARG A 69 8.33 2.40 -1.63
C ARG A 69 7.97 1.76 -0.29
N ALA A 70 8.73 0.74 0.08
CA ALA A 70 8.62 0.12 1.40
C ALA A 70 9.48 0.89 2.40
N TYR A 71 8.95 1.13 3.59
CA TYR A 71 9.64 1.82 4.67
C TYR A 71 9.62 0.96 5.91
N ASP A 72 10.75 0.93 6.64
CA ASP A 72 10.73 0.38 7.99
C ASP A 72 10.32 1.48 8.98
N MET A 73 10.08 1.09 10.24
CA MET A 73 9.59 2.04 11.23
C MET A 73 10.60 3.11 11.59
N GLU A 74 11.89 2.79 11.58
CA GLU A 74 12.92 3.80 11.86
C GLU A 74 12.95 4.87 10.78
N GLU A 75 12.81 4.48 9.51
CA GLU A 75 12.72 5.44 8.42
C GLU A 75 11.50 6.35 8.57
N VAL A 76 10.34 5.77 8.92
CA VAL A 76 9.10 6.53 9.11
C VAL A 76 9.25 7.53 10.25
N LYS A 77 9.82 7.10 11.38
CA LYS A 77 10.05 7.98 12.52
C LYS A 77 10.96 9.15 12.15
N ASN A 78 12.02 8.87 11.39
CA ASN A 78 12.94 9.91 10.94
C ASN A 78 12.27 10.90 10.00
N LEU A 79 11.43 10.42 9.08
CA LEU A 79 10.69 11.27 8.15
C LEU A 79 9.68 12.15 8.89
N LEU A 80 9.00 11.60 9.89
CA LEU A 80 8.06 12.37 10.72
C LEU A 80 8.80 13.48 11.47
N ALA A 81 9.95 13.17 12.05
CA ALA A 81 10.74 14.17 12.76
C ALA A 81 11.19 15.30 11.81
N LYS A 82 11.63 14.96 10.61
CA LYS A 82 12.01 15.95 9.61
C LYS A 82 10.85 16.82 9.16
N ALA A 83 9.65 16.26 9.15
CA ALA A 83 8.44 16.99 8.78
C ALA A 83 7.85 17.83 9.92
N GLY A 84 8.48 17.82 11.09
CA GLY A 84 8.01 18.56 12.25
C GLY A 84 6.87 17.87 12.99
N MET A 85 6.76 16.56 12.83
CA MET A 85 5.72 15.77 13.48
C MET A 85 6.31 14.88 14.57
N GLU A 86 5.52 14.60 15.57
CA GLU A 86 5.89 13.72 16.67
C GLU A 86 5.26 12.34 16.44
N PHE A 87 6.09 11.30 16.46
CA PHE A 87 5.60 9.93 16.45
C PHE A 87 4.97 9.62 17.82
N VAL A 88 3.75 9.15 17.82
CA VAL A 88 3.03 8.83 19.05
C VAL A 88 2.99 7.33 19.28
N ALA A 89 2.51 6.58 18.29
CA ALA A 89 2.35 5.13 18.45
C ALA A 89 2.22 4.44 17.09
N VAL A 90 2.47 3.14 17.08
CA VAL A 90 2.21 2.28 15.95
C VAL A 90 1.52 1.01 16.43
N TYR A 91 0.53 0.57 15.68
CA TYR A 91 -0.25 -0.63 15.99
C TYR A 91 -0.34 -1.54 14.79
N ASP A 92 -0.41 -2.84 15.04
CA ASP A 92 -0.79 -3.80 14.02
C ASP A 92 -2.21 -3.45 13.55
N ALA A 93 -2.43 -3.41 12.25
CA ALA A 93 -3.69 -2.92 11.67
C ALA A 93 -4.91 -3.65 12.26
N PHE A 94 -5.97 -2.90 12.48
CA PHE A 94 -7.24 -3.36 13.06
C PHE A 94 -7.11 -3.84 14.51
N THR A 95 -6.01 -3.51 15.19
CA THR A 95 -5.78 -3.85 16.59
C THR A 95 -5.21 -2.66 17.36
N HIS A 96 -5.14 -2.78 18.68
CA HIS A 96 -4.37 -1.88 19.53
C HIS A 96 -3.11 -2.58 20.06
N ARG A 97 -2.68 -3.61 19.36
CA ARG A 97 -1.48 -4.40 19.74
C ARG A 97 -0.26 -3.89 18.99
N PRO A 98 0.92 -4.04 19.59
CA PRO A 98 2.16 -3.67 18.88
C PRO A 98 2.32 -4.47 17.58
N PRO A 99 3.03 -3.90 16.59
CA PRO A 99 3.31 -4.64 15.37
C PRO A 99 4.15 -5.88 15.64
N ARG A 100 3.94 -6.90 14.83
CA ARG A 100 4.72 -8.14 14.85
C ARG A 100 5.59 -8.21 13.59
N ALA A 101 6.56 -9.10 13.60
CA ALA A 101 7.41 -9.31 12.43
C ALA A 101 6.61 -9.69 11.17
N VAL A 102 5.46 -10.33 11.35
CA VAL A 102 4.59 -10.76 10.24
C VAL A 102 3.39 -9.84 10.01
N SER A 103 3.37 -8.67 10.62
CA SER A 103 2.31 -7.69 10.36
C SER A 103 2.38 -7.21 8.92
N GLU A 104 1.25 -7.26 8.22
CA GLU A 104 1.18 -6.84 6.82
C GLU A 104 0.88 -5.36 6.66
N ARG A 105 0.18 -4.77 7.62
CA ARG A 105 -0.19 -3.36 7.61
C ARG A 105 -0.13 -2.83 9.03
N VAL A 106 0.27 -1.58 9.17
CA VAL A 106 0.33 -0.91 10.48
C VAL A 106 -0.41 0.41 10.42
N TYR A 107 -0.95 0.81 11.57
CA TYR A 107 -1.51 2.14 11.77
C TYR A 107 -0.49 2.97 12.53
N ILE A 108 -0.18 4.13 12.02
CA ILE A 108 0.78 5.04 12.60
C ILE A 108 0.04 6.27 13.09
N ILE A 109 0.28 6.61 14.34
CA ILE A 109 -0.29 7.79 14.96
C ILE A 109 0.83 8.80 15.18
N ALA A 110 0.64 9.97 14.59
CA ALA A 110 1.56 11.08 14.74
C ALA A 110 0.76 12.34 14.99
N ARG A 111 1.38 13.32 15.61
CA ARG A 111 0.73 14.60 15.85
C ARG A 111 1.65 15.73 15.46
N GLU A 112 1.08 16.86 15.19
CA GLU A 112 1.81 18.03 14.81
C GLU A 112 2.65 18.53 15.98
N LYS A 113 3.91 18.79 15.71
CA LYS A 113 4.86 19.25 16.69
C LYS A 113 5.22 20.69 16.38
N GLY A 114 5.38 21.49 17.40
CA GLY A 114 5.85 22.84 17.21
C GLY A 114 4.76 23.90 17.06
N LYS A 115 3.50 23.51 17.07
CA LYS A 115 2.46 24.49 17.23
C LYS A 115 2.42 24.92 18.68
N THR A 116 3.04 26.01 18.93
CA THR A 116 3.09 26.56 20.27
C THR A 116 1.77 27.22 20.59
N ARG A 117 1.24 26.87 21.72
CA ARG A 117 0.08 27.59 22.20
C ARG A 117 0.48 28.90 22.79
N GLN A 118 -0.23 29.88 22.40
CA GLN A 118 0.04 31.23 22.82
C GLN A 118 -0.97 31.65 23.89
#